data_be13848b22155f984bfff1d1c4f74f5e
#
_entry.id   be13848b22155f984bfff1d1c4f74f5e
#
_cell.length_a   1.000
_cell.length_b   1.000
_cell.length_c   1.000
_cell.angle_alpha   90.00
_cell.angle_beta   90.00
_cell.angle_gamma   90.00
#
_symmetry.space_group_name_H-M   'P 1'
#
loop_
_entity.id
_entity.type
_entity.pdbx_description
1 polymer ?
#
loop_
_entity_poly.entity_id
_entity_poly.type
_entity_poly.pdbx_seq_one_letter_code
_entity_poly.pdbx_strand_id
1 'polypeptide(L)'
;MKEFICTLCPRNCAAARGEKGTGVCGMGAEPKIARAAPHFDEEPVVSGERGSGAVFFSGCSLKCCFCQNFELSHSGYGKIVSVARLREIYFELIAQGVHNINLVNPTHFASAIYDSLEGGLPVPVVWNSGGYEKVETLRRFEGRVQVYLPDLKYMRAESARKYSHAADYFDYAAPALREMLRQTGPVVIGPDGLIQSGVIIRHLILPGCTDESIEILDFIKNELPGAWVSLMAQYLPFGEAAGMDELGRQLTQEEYDRVADHLMEIGLDDGFIQELSSSDEKYIPKFDLTGV
;
A
#
# COMPACT_ATOMS: atom_id res chain seq x y z
N MET A 1 8.79 13.28 -19.48
CA MET A 1 7.41 13.84 -19.39
C MET A 1 7.44 15.36 -19.32
N LYS A 2 6.35 16.03 -19.76
CA LYS A 2 6.25 17.50 -19.59
C LYS A 2 6.06 17.84 -18.12
N GLU A 3 6.62 18.98 -17.70
CA GLU A 3 6.40 19.53 -16.37
C GLU A 3 4.90 19.82 -16.14
N PHE A 4 4.41 19.49 -14.94
CA PHE A 4 3.02 19.74 -14.53
C PHE A 4 2.92 20.09 -13.06
N ILE A 5 1.84 20.76 -12.68
CA ILE A 5 1.50 21.06 -11.29
C ILE A 5 0.78 19.84 -10.70
N CYS A 6 1.36 19.25 -9.66
CA CYS A 6 0.89 17.99 -9.10
C CYS A 6 -0.27 18.18 -8.14
N THR A 7 -1.36 17.46 -8.39
CA THR A 7 -2.54 17.36 -7.52
C THR A 7 -2.98 15.89 -7.31
N LEU A 8 -2.08 14.93 -7.54
CA LEU A 8 -2.39 13.49 -7.62
C LEU A 8 -2.81 12.87 -6.28
N CYS A 9 -2.28 13.37 -5.16
CA CYS A 9 -2.55 12.84 -3.82
C CYS A 9 -3.15 13.91 -2.90
N PRO A 10 -3.70 13.53 -1.73
CA PRO A 10 -4.33 14.44 -0.79
C PRO A 10 -3.44 15.55 -0.24
N ARG A 11 -2.11 15.40 -0.32
CA ARG A 11 -1.17 16.47 0.10
C ARG A 11 -1.40 17.79 -0.62
N ASN A 12 -1.99 17.79 -1.80
CA ASN A 12 -2.31 19.00 -2.56
C ASN A 12 -1.17 20.04 -2.58
N CYS A 13 0.08 19.57 -2.58
CA CYS A 13 1.25 20.43 -2.45
C CYS A 13 1.47 21.37 -3.66
N ALA A 14 0.71 21.18 -4.74
CA ALA A 14 0.81 21.94 -5.98
C ALA A 14 2.26 22.08 -6.49
N ALA A 15 3.07 21.05 -6.23
CA ALA A 15 4.48 21.05 -6.60
C ALA A 15 4.64 20.95 -8.12
N ALA A 16 5.57 21.70 -8.66
CA ALA A 16 6.03 21.50 -10.04
C ALA A 16 6.75 20.14 -10.14
N ARG A 17 6.24 19.28 -11.02
CA ARG A 17 6.77 17.93 -11.27
C ARG A 17 7.49 17.96 -12.62
N GLY A 18 8.79 18.18 -12.57
CA GLY A 18 9.71 18.09 -13.70
C GLY A 18 10.73 16.98 -13.46
N GLU A 19 12.01 17.27 -13.74
CA GLU A 19 13.13 16.35 -13.49
C GLU A 19 13.31 16.08 -11.98
N LYS A 20 13.11 17.10 -11.16
CA LYS A 20 13.10 17.00 -9.68
C LYS A 20 11.73 17.40 -9.14
N GLY A 21 11.35 16.80 -8.02
CA GLY A 21 10.11 17.14 -7.33
C GLY A 21 10.38 18.02 -6.11
N THR A 22 9.53 19.04 -5.93
CA THR A 22 9.55 19.95 -4.77
C THR A 22 8.44 19.65 -3.75
N GLY A 23 7.60 18.65 -4.05
CA GLY A 23 6.49 18.26 -3.18
C GLY A 23 6.91 17.35 -2.02
N VAL A 24 5.95 17.03 -1.13
CA VAL A 24 6.17 16.19 0.06
C VAL A 24 6.82 14.83 -0.27
N CYS A 25 6.41 14.20 -1.37
CA CYS A 25 6.98 12.92 -1.80
C CYS A 25 8.45 13.03 -2.29
N GLY A 26 8.93 14.23 -2.64
CA GLY A 26 10.28 14.47 -3.14
C GLY A 26 10.55 13.98 -4.57
N MET A 27 9.51 13.55 -5.31
CA MET A 27 9.66 12.88 -6.60
C MET A 27 9.36 13.78 -7.80
N GLY A 28 10.10 13.58 -8.89
CA GLY A 28 9.88 14.22 -10.19
C GLY A 28 8.69 13.64 -10.96
N ALA A 29 8.59 13.95 -12.26
CA ALA A 29 7.48 13.50 -13.12
C ALA A 29 7.62 12.03 -13.53
N GLU A 30 8.84 11.57 -13.77
CA GLU A 30 9.13 10.19 -14.16
C GLU A 30 9.20 9.26 -12.95
N PRO A 31 8.73 8.00 -13.09
CA PRO A 31 8.80 7.01 -12.02
C PRO A 31 10.22 6.77 -11.55
N LYS A 32 10.40 6.67 -10.24
CA LYS A 32 11.64 6.25 -9.62
C LYS A 32 11.40 4.93 -8.91
N ILE A 33 12.15 3.89 -9.27
CA ILE A 33 11.94 2.51 -8.82
C ILE A 33 13.20 2.02 -8.11
N ALA A 34 13.04 1.36 -6.99
CA ALA A 34 14.13 0.80 -6.21
C ALA A 34 14.31 -0.71 -6.40
N ARG A 35 13.25 -1.40 -6.81
CA ARG A 35 13.25 -2.85 -7.06
C ARG A 35 12.04 -3.23 -7.91
N ALA A 36 12.24 -4.20 -8.80
CA ALA A 36 11.18 -4.87 -9.53
C ALA A 36 11.50 -6.37 -9.61
N ALA A 37 10.78 -7.20 -8.85
CA ALA A 37 11.07 -8.64 -8.75
C ALA A 37 9.83 -9.42 -8.25
N PRO A 38 9.77 -10.75 -8.49
CA PRO A 38 8.80 -11.59 -7.80
C PRO A 38 8.95 -11.47 -6.29
N HIS A 39 7.82 -11.26 -5.59
CA HIS A 39 7.73 -11.12 -4.14
C HIS A 39 6.74 -12.15 -3.60
N PHE A 40 7.12 -12.83 -2.52
CA PHE A 40 6.39 -14.00 -2.01
C PHE A 40 5.73 -13.76 -0.65
N ASP A 41 5.96 -12.59 -0.06
CA ASP A 41 5.54 -12.27 1.31
C ASP A 41 4.30 -11.33 1.36
N GLU A 42 3.54 -11.21 0.25
CA GLU A 42 2.20 -10.62 0.28
C GLU A 42 1.17 -11.66 0.75
N GLU A 43 -0.10 -11.28 0.87
CA GLU A 43 -1.16 -12.22 1.20
C GLU A 43 -1.13 -13.45 0.28
N PRO A 44 -1.40 -14.68 0.80
CA PRO A 44 -1.29 -15.91 0.02
C PRO A 44 -2.05 -15.89 -1.30
N VAL A 45 -3.22 -15.27 -1.34
CA VAL A 45 -4.04 -15.13 -2.56
C VAL A 45 -3.46 -14.13 -3.56
N VAL A 46 -2.52 -13.29 -3.16
CA VAL A 46 -1.80 -12.32 -4.02
C VAL A 46 -0.49 -12.92 -4.53
N SER A 47 0.32 -13.48 -3.65
CA SER A 47 1.64 -14.04 -3.97
C SER A 47 1.55 -15.40 -4.65
N GLY A 48 0.69 -16.28 -4.17
CA GLY A 48 0.64 -17.66 -4.63
C GLY A 48 2.01 -18.34 -4.64
N GLU A 49 2.17 -19.35 -5.48
CA GLU A 49 3.43 -20.12 -5.56
C GLU A 49 4.51 -19.46 -6.42
N ARG A 50 4.13 -18.60 -7.38
CA ARG A 50 5.06 -17.95 -8.32
C ARG A 50 5.40 -16.50 -7.99
N GLY A 51 4.82 -15.99 -6.93
CA GLY A 51 5.03 -14.64 -6.44
C GLY A 51 4.19 -13.56 -7.14
N SER A 52 4.09 -12.45 -6.48
CA SER A 52 3.54 -11.19 -6.97
C SER A 52 4.65 -10.38 -7.65
N GLY A 53 4.43 -9.87 -8.86
CA GLY A 53 5.41 -9.05 -9.59
C GLY A 53 5.49 -7.65 -9.00
N ALA A 54 6.19 -7.50 -7.88
CA ALA A 54 6.23 -6.27 -7.12
C ALA A 54 7.18 -5.24 -7.73
N VAL A 55 6.64 -4.03 -7.96
CA VAL A 55 7.40 -2.85 -8.41
C VAL A 55 7.36 -1.81 -7.29
N PHE A 56 8.50 -1.58 -6.66
CA PHE A 56 8.63 -0.70 -5.49
C PHE A 56 9.00 0.73 -5.95
N PHE A 57 8.05 1.65 -5.80
CA PHE A 57 8.23 3.06 -6.13
C PHE A 57 8.85 3.84 -4.98
N SER A 58 9.83 4.69 -5.32
CA SER A 58 10.53 5.57 -4.35
C SER A 58 9.72 6.82 -4.03
N GLY A 59 9.96 7.39 -2.84
CA GLY A 59 9.19 8.52 -2.32
C GLY A 59 7.88 8.08 -1.69
N CYS A 60 7.26 8.95 -0.89
CA CYS A 60 5.96 8.66 -0.27
C CYS A 60 5.23 9.94 0.10
N SER A 61 3.91 9.94 -0.06
CA SER A 61 3.05 11.05 0.37
C SER A 61 2.82 11.07 1.89
N LEU A 62 2.96 9.93 2.59
CA LEU A 62 2.74 9.81 4.03
C LEU A 62 4.01 10.01 4.86
N LYS A 63 5.10 9.31 4.50
CA LYS A 63 6.35 9.31 5.27
C LYS A 63 6.13 8.95 6.73
N CYS A 64 5.48 7.81 6.97
CA CYS A 64 5.23 7.32 8.33
C CYS A 64 6.54 7.16 9.10
N CYS A 65 6.57 7.58 10.36
CA CYS A 65 7.76 7.52 11.22
C CYS A 65 8.26 6.07 11.47
N PHE A 66 7.37 5.07 11.32
CA PHE A 66 7.65 3.64 11.49
C PHE A 66 7.76 2.87 10.16
N CYS A 67 7.98 3.54 9.03
CA CYS A 67 7.93 2.89 7.72
C CYS A 67 9.02 1.83 7.57
N GLN A 68 8.65 0.57 7.34
CA GLN A 68 9.60 -0.51 7.05
C GLN A 68 10.40 -0.24 5.78
N ASN A 69 9.78 0.41 4.80
CA ASN A 69 10.42 0.85 3.55
C ASN A 69 11.02 2.28 3.71
N PHE A 70 11.69 2.56 4.83
CA PHE A 70 12.19 3.89 5.18
C PHE A 70 13.16 4.44 4.11
N GLU A 71 14.03 3.60 3.58
CA GLU A 71 14.97 3.96 2.52
C GLU A 71 14.27 4.49 1.27
N LEU A 72 13.14 3.89 0.89
CA LEU A 72 12.35 4.35 -0.25
C LEU A 72 11.56 5.61 0.06
N SER A 73 10.84 5.58 1.18
CA SER A 73 9.85 6.60 1.52
C SER A 73 10.48 7.92 1.96
N HIS A 74 11.65 7.89 2.62
CA HIS A 74 12.33 9.06 3.18
C HIS A 74 13.57 9.44 2.38
N SER A 75 14.47 8.49 2.09
CA SER A 75 15.71 8.77 1.35
C SER A 75 15.52 8.82 -0.15
N GLY A 76 14.41 8.25 -0.65
CA GLY A 76 14.09 8.24 -2.08
C GLY A 76 15.13 7.47 -2.90
N TYR A 77 15.71 6.41 -2.34
CA TYR A 77 16.61 5.51 -3.08
C TYR A 77 15.92 4.90 -4.29
N GLY A 78 16.61 4.79 -5.42
CA GLY A 78 16.07 4.19 -6.64
C GLY A 78 16.62 4.84 -7.91
N LYS A 79 16.22 4.29 -9.06
CA LYS A 79 16.58 4.74 -10.41
C LYS A 79 15.35 5.30 -11.14
N ILE A 80 15.50 6.42 -11.79
CA ILE A 80 14.48 7.02 -12.64
C ILE A 80 14.37 6.20 -13.93
N VAL A 81 13.13 5.87 -14.31
CA VAL A 81 12.82 5.14 -15.54
C VAL A 81 11.78 5.88 -16.36
N SER A 82 11.82 5.73 -17.68
CA SER A 82 10.75 6.25 -18.54
C SER A 82 9.46 5.43 -18.40
N VAL A 83 8.34 5.98 -18.85
CA VAL A 83 7.04 5.26 -18.91
C VAL A 83 7.18 3.99 -19.78
N ALA A 84 7.93 4.06 -20.90
CA ALA A 84 8.18 2.90 -21.74
C ALA A 84 8.96 1.81 -20.99
N ARG A 85 10.04 2.19 -20.27
CA ARG A 85 10.83 1.25 -19.47
C ARG A 85 9.99 0.64 -18.33
N LEU A 86 9.13 1.42 -17.66
CA LEU A 86 8.22 0.91 -16.65
C LEU A 86 7.30 -0.19 -17.22
N ARG A 87 6.76 0.03 -18.43
CA ARG A 87 5.95 -0.99 -19.10
C ARG A 87 6.76 -2.24 -19.47
N GLU A 88 7.99 -2.09 -19.95
CA GLU A 88 8.90 -3.22 -20.21
C GLU A 88 9.13 -4.05 -18.96
N ILE A 89 9.37 -3.41 -17.80
CA ILE A 89 9.55 -4.08 -16.50
C ILE A 89 8.32 -4.95 -16.17
N TYR A 90 7.10 -4.49 -16.42
CA TYR A 90 5.90 -5.30 -16.20
C TYR A 90 5.94 -6.58 -17.04
N PHE A 91 6.29 -6.49 -18.32
CA PHE A 91 6.36 -7.66 -19.19
C PHE A 91 7.54 -8.58 -18.85
N GLU A 92 8.65 -8.06 -18.38
CA GLU A 92 9.79 -8.86 -17.88
C GLU A 92 9.38 -9.66 -16.64
N LEU A 93 8.60 -9.07 -15.71
CA LEU A 93 8.05 -9.78 -14.56
C LEU A 93 7.02 -10.84 -14.99
N ILE A 94 6.13 -10.52 -15.93
CA ILE A 94 5.15 -11.45 -16.47
C ILE A 94 5.84 -12.64 -17.14
N ALA A 95 6.94 -12.40 -17.89
CA ALA A 95 7.74 -13.45 -18.50
C ALA A 95 8.42 -14.38 -17.47
N GLN A 96 8.64 -13.91 -16.24
CA GLN A 96 9.11 -14.72 -15.12
C GLN A 96 8.00 -15.57 -14.50
N GLY A 97 6.74 -15.39 -14.92
CA GLY A 97 5.61 -16.20 -14.51
C GLY A 97 4.86 -15.70 -13.28
N VAL A 98 5.05 -14.47 -12.84
CA VAL A 98 4.33 -13.89 -11.70
C VAL A 98 2.80 -13.88 -11.92
N HIS A 99 2.05 -13.93 -10.82
CA HIS A 99 0.59 -14.00 -10.89
C HIS A 99 -0.10 -12.68 -11.21
N ASN A 100 0.54 -11.57 -10.87
CA ASN A 100 0.02 -10.20 -11.04
C ASN A 100 1.16 -9.19 -11.14
N ILE A 101 0.84 -7.94 -11.45
CA ILE A 101 1.76 -6.81 -11.30
C ILE A 101 1.31 -5.98 -10.11
N ASN A 102 2.13 -5.95 -9.07
CA ASN A 102 1.87 -5.28 -7.80
C ASN A 102 2.64 -3.95 -7.74
N LEU A 103 1.90 -2.86 -7.78
CA LEU A 103 2.41 -1.50 -7.76
C LEU A 103 2.50 -1.04 -6.30
N VAL A 104 3.69 -1.12 -5.69
CA VAL A 104 3.89 -0.79 -4.28
C VAL A 104 4.16 0.71 -4.11
N ASN A 105 3.27 1.40 -3.41
CA ASN A 105 3.28 2.85 -3.16
C ASN A 105 3.20 3.70 -4.46
N PRO A 106 2.19 3.48 -5.31
CA PRO A 106 2.10 4.05 -6.66
C PRO A 106 1.54 5.47 -6.72
N THR A 107 0.81 5.92 -5.71
CA THR A 107 -0.05 7.13 -5.68
C THR A 107 0.55 8.36 -6.33
N HIS A 108 1.78 8.67 -5.97
CA HIS A 108 2.44 9.89 -6.41
C HIS A 108 3.04 9.81 -7.82
N PHE A 109 2.99 8.63 -8.45
CA PHE A 109 3.32 8.41 -9.86
C PHE A 109 2.09 8.03 -10.71
N ALA A 110 0.88 8.26 -10.21
CA ALA A 110 -0.35 7.85 -10.87
C ALA A 110 -0.45 8.27 -12.35
N SER A 111 0.05 9.45 -12.74
CA SER A 111 0.03 9.85 -14.17
C SER A 111 0.92 8.96 -15.03
N ALA A 112 2.14 8.70 -14.62
CA ALA A 112 3.07 7.86 -15.38
C ALA A 112 2.63 6.40 -15.41
N ILE A 113 2.08 5.91 -14.29
CA ILE A 113 1.52 4.56 -14.19
C ILE A 113 0.31 4.41 -15.11
N TYR A 114 -0.56 5.41 -15.15
CA TYR A 114 -1.73 5.40 -16.06
C TYR A 114 -1.29 5.22 -17.51
N ASP A 115 -0.29 5.97 -17.95
CA ASP A 115 0.25 5.89 -19.31
C ASP A 115 0.94 4.53 -19.55
N SER A 116 1.65 3.97 -18.56
CA SER A 116 2.34 2.67 -18.68
C SER A 116 1.38 1.47 -18.76
N LEU A 117 0.15 1.63 -18.28
CA LEU A 117 -0.92 0.61 -18.35
C LEU A 117 -1.77 0.71 -19.63
N GLU A 118 -1.39 1.57 -20.60
CA GLU A 118 -2.12 1.66 -21.86
C GLU A 118 -2.14 0.32 -22.60
N GLY A 119 -3.32 -0.10 -23.09
CA GLY A 119 -3.54 -1.39 -23.74
C GLY A 119 -3.66 -2.58 -22.77
N GLY A 120 -3.60 -2.35 -21.45
CA GLY A 120 -3.76 -3.38 -20.44
C GLY A 120 -2.54 -4.31 -20.26
N LEU A 121 -2.68 -5.24 -19.31
CA LEU A 121 -1.73 -6.33 -19.04
C LEU A 121 -2.48 -7.68 -19.04
N PRO A 122 -1.80 -8.80 -19.38
CA PRO A 122 -2.43 -10.13 -19.40
C PRO A 122 -2.60 -10.77 -18.01
N VAL A 123 -2.24 -10.07 -16.94
CA VAL A 123 -2.39 -10.47 -15.54
C VAL A 123 -3.03 -9.34 -14.75
N PRO A 124 -3.67 -9.61 -13.60
CA PRO A 124 -4.23 -8.57 -12.75
C PRO A 124 -3.20 -7.52 -12.33
N VAL A 125 -3.64 -6.27 -12.21
CA VAL A 125 -2.87 -5.18 -11.61
C VAL A 125 -3.33 -4.97 -10.18
N VAL A 126 -2.39 -5.00 -9.24
CA VAL A 126 -2.60 -4.73 -7.82
C VAL A 126 -2.11 -3.32 -7.50
N TRP A 127 -2.97 -2.51 -6.90
CA TRP A 127 -2.64 -1.17 -6.38
C TRP A 127 -2.42 -1.24 -4.88
N ASN A 128 -1.15 -1.33 -4.47
CA ASN A 128 -0.74 -1.50 -3.07
C ASN A 128 -0.29 -0.15 -2.50
N SER A 129 -1.09 0.44 -1.64
CA SER A 129 -0.87 1.82 -1.19
C SER A 129 -1.16 2.04 0.29
N GLY A 130 -0.69 3.16 0.81
CA GLY A 130 -0.97 3.58 2.18
C GLY A 130 -2.40 4.07 2.44
N GLY A 131 -3.33 3.90 1.49
CA GLY A 131 -4.74 4.30 1.62
C GLY A 131 -5.00 5.82 1.51
N TYR A 132 -3.98 6.65 1.54
CA TYR A 132 -4.10 8.12 1.46
C TYR A 132 -4.23 8.56 0.00
N GLU A 133 -5.44 8.37 -0.55
CA GLU A 133 -5.74 8.51 -1.98
C GLU A 133 -6.81 9.56 -2.24
N LYS A 134 -6.78 10.16 -3.42
CA LYS A 134 -7.89 10.94 -3.95
C LYS A 134 -8.82 10.08 -4.79
N VAL A 135 -10.11 10.19 -4.55
CA VAL A 135 -11.16 9.51 -5.35
C VAL A 135 -11.02 9.83 -6.85
N GLU A 136 -10.74 11.09 -7.19
CA GLU A 136 -10.58 11.51 -8.58
C GLU A 136 -9.38 10.84 -9.26
N THR A 137 -8.30 10.59 -8.51
CA THR A 137 -7.13 9.88 -9.02
C THR A 137 -7.46 8.40 -9.23
N LEU A 138 -8.12 7.75 -8.26
CA LEU A 138 -8.54 6.35 -8.36
C LEU A 138 -9.50 6.10 -9.53
N ARG A 139 -10.46 6.99 -9.76
CA ARG A 139 -11.41 6.87 -10.87
C ARG A 139 -10.76 6.76 -12.24
N ARG A 140 -9.57 7.33 -12.41
CA ARG A 140 -8.81 7.18 -13.67
C ARG A 140 -8.36 5.74 -13.93
N PHE A 141 -8.28 4.91 -12.87
CA PHE A 141 -7.81 3.53 -12.94
C PHE A 141 -8.94 2.50 -13.00
N GLU A 142 -10.20 2.93 -13.06
CA GLU A 142 -11.35 2.04 -13.22
C GLU A 142 -11.17 1.15 -14.46
N GLY A 143 -11.29 -0.17 -14.28
CA GLY A 143 -11.05 -1.17 -15.32
C GLY A 143 -9.57 -1.47 -15.64
N ARG A 144 -8.61 -0.70 -15.07
CA ARG A 144 -7.17 -0.93 -15.23
C ARG A 144 -6.53 -1.61 -14.04
N VAL A 145 -7.08 -1.40 -12.85
CA VAL A 145 -6.70 -2.05 -11.60
C VAL A 145 -7.78 -3.04 -11.22
N GLN A 146 -7.42 -4.28 -10.96
CA GLN A 146 -8.34 -5.34 -10.59
C GLN A 146 -8.35 -5.59 -9.09
N VAL A 147 -7.23 -5.35 -8.42
CA VAL A 147 -7.09 -5.60 -6.98
C VAL A 147 -6.55 -4.35 -6.30
N TYR A 148 -7.24 -3.91 -5.27
CA TYR A 148 -6.73 -2.87 -4.38
C TYR A 148 -6.25 -3.50 -3.07
N LEU A 149 -5.05 -3.10 -2.64
CA LEU A 149 -4.39 -3.55 -1.42
C LEU A 149 -4.00 -2.32 -0.57
N PRO A 150 -4.99 -1.54 -0.11
CA PRO A 150 -4.75 -0.34 0.68
C PRO A 150 -4.51 -0.66 2.14
N ASP A 151 -3.68 0.15 2.80
CA ASP A 151 -3.70 0.23 4.24
C ASP A 151 -4.85 1.12 4.74
N LEU A 152 -5.47 0.76 5.86
CA LEU A 152 -6.25 1.67 6.70
C LEU A 152 -5.49 1.81 8.02
N LYS A 153 -4.71 2.91 8.12
CA LYS A 153 -3.74 3.09 9.21
C LYS A 153 -4.32 3.76 10.44
N TYR A 154 -5.19 4.75 10.24
CA TYR A 154 -5.72 5.61 11.29
C TYR A 154 -7.17 6.00 11.01
N MET A 155 -7.94 6.20 12.07
CA MET A 155 -9.21 6.93 12.06
C MET A 155 -9.09 8.28 12.77
N ARG A 156 -8.16 8.38 13.72
CA ARG A 156 -8.00 9.57 14.55
C ARG A 156 -6.99 10.53 13.93
N ALA A 157 -7.39 11.80 13.79
CA ALA A 157 -6.53 12.86 13.24
C ALA A 157 -5.23 13.06 14.04
N GLU A 158 -5.27 12.77 15.35
CA GLU A 158 -4.10 12.88 16.22
C GLU A 158 -3.03 11.85 15.87
N SER A 159 -3.39 10.57 15.79
CA SER A 159 -2.50 9.48 15.40
C SER A 159 -1.94 9.70 13.99
N ALA A 160 -2.81 10.06 13.05
CA ALA A 160 -2.44 10.33 11.67
C ALA A 160 -1.46 11.52 11.53
N ARG A 161 -1.67 12.59 12.33
CA ARG A 161 -0.74 13.72 12.39
C ARG A 161 0.59 13.33 12.99
N LYS A 162 0.56 12.62 14.13
CA LYS A 162 1.73 12.25 14.91
C LYS A 162 2.65 11.29 14.15
N TYR A 163 2.07 10.26 13.52
CA TYR A 163 2.85 9.17 12.94
C TYR A 163 3.06 9.29 11.42
N SER A 164 2.25 10.08 10.71
CA SER A 164 2.33 10.19 9.24
C SER A 164 2.15 11.63 8.71
N HIS A 165 2.16 12.63 9.59
CA HIS A 165 2.01 14.05 9.22
C HIS A 165 0.77 14.34 8.35
N ALA A 166 -0.32 13.58 8.51
CA ALA A 166 -1.53 13.61 7.68
C ALA A 166 -2.78 13.62 8.55
N ALA A 167 -3.06 14.73 9.24
CA ALA A 167 -4.21 14.84 10.15
C ALA A 167 -5.56 14.55 9.47
N ASP A 168 -5.62 14.73 8.15
CA ASP A 168 -6.76 14.51 7.27
C ASP A 168 -6.76 13.11 6.63
N TYR A 169 -5.95 12.17 7.15
CA TYR A 169 -5.80 10.84 6.55
C TYR A 169 -7.13 10.13 6.37
N PHE A 170 -7.95 10.04 7.40
CA PHE A 170 -9.20 9.29 7.35
C PHE A 170 -10.24 9.98 6.45
N ASP A 171 -10.24 11.31 6.37
CA ASP A 171 -11.14 12.07 5.49
C ASP A 171 -10.94 11.70 4.02
N TYR A 172 -9.73 11.27 3.64
CA TYR A 172 -9.41 10.78 2.31
C TYR A 172 -9.43 9.25 2.20
N ALA A 173 -8.98 8.53 3.22
CA ALA A 173 -8.91 7.07 3.18
C ALA A 173 -10.29 6.42 3.10
N ALA A 174 -11.25 6.86 3.91
CA ALA A 174 -12.59 6.27 3.94
C ALA A 174 -13.33 6.41 2.59
N PRO A 175 -13.39 7.60 1.93
CA PRO A 175 -13.96 7.70 0.59
C PRO A 175 -13.17 6.91 -0.47
N ALA A 176 -11.83 6.83 -0.35
CA ALA A 176 -11.00 6.09 -1.27
C ALA A 176 -11.29 4.59 -1.21
N LEU A 177 -11.42 4.01 -0.01
CA LEU A 177 -11.76 2.60 0.19
C LEU A 177 -13.14 2.26 -0.40
N ARG A 178 -14.14 3.12 -0.19
CA ARG A 178 -15.47 2.96 -0.81
C ARG A 178 -15.39 3.00 -2.34
N GLU A 179 -14.57 3.89 -2.89
CA GLU A 179 -14.37 4.00 -4.35
C GLU A 179 -13.65 2.77 -4.90
N MET A 180 -12.62 2.25 -4.22
CA MET A 180 -11.92 1.02 -4.60
C MET A 180 -12.91 -0.16 -4.64
N LEU A 181 -13.73 -0.31 -3.59
CA LEU A 181 -14.76 -1.36 -3.53
C LEU A 181 -15.84 -1.18 -4.60
N ARG A 182 -16.23 0.07 -4.90
CA ARG A 182 -17.16 0.37 -6.01
C ARG A 182 -16.61 -0.10 -7.35
N GLN A 183 -15.30 0.06 -7.60
CA GLN A 183 -14.66 -0.29 -8.88
C GLN A 183 -14.51 -1.79 -9.07
N THR A 184 -14.16 -2.53 -8.03
CA THR A 184 -13.78 -3.94 -8.12
C THR A 184 -14.86 -4.91 -7.61
N GLY A 185 -15.82 -4.42 -6.84
CA GLY A 185 -16.80 -5.26 -6.14
C GLY A 185 -16.17 -6.06 -4.99
N PRO A 186 -16.92 -7.03 -4.44
CA PRO A 186 -16.42 -7.97 -3.45
C PRO A 186 -15.23 -8.78 -3.99
N VAL A 187 -14.43 -9.34 -3.05
CA VAL A 187 -13.29 -10.18 -3.43
C VAL A 187 -13.75 -11.41 -4.21
N VAL A 188 -13.09 -11.65 -5.34
CA VAL A 188 -13.29 -12.82 -6.19
C VAL A 188 -12.00 -13.63 -6.25
N ILE A 189 -12.06 -14.87 -5.82
CA ILE A 189 -10.96 -15.84 -5.89
C ILE A 189 -11.17 -16.76 -7.09
N GLY A 190 -10.15 -16.90 -7.92
CA GLY A 190 -10.14 -17.81 -9.07
C GLY A 190 -10.04 -19.29 -8.67
N PRO A 191 -10.23 -20.19 -9.63
CA PRO A 191 -10.12 -21.63 -9.39
C PRO A 191 -8.71 -22.09 -8.98
N ASP A 192 -7.71 -21.26 -9.22
CA ASP A 192 -6.32 -21.43 -8.81
C ASP A 192 -6.02 -20.94 -7.38
N GLY A 193 -7.04 -20.46 -6.65
CA GLY A 193 -6.89 -19.92 -5.30
C GLY A 193 -6.34 -18.49 -5.25
N LEU A 194 -6.18 -17.82 -6.41
CA LEU A 194 -5.64 -16.48 -6.48
C LEU A 194 -6.73 -15.42 -6.63
N ILE A 195 -6.46 -14.23 -6.11
CA ILE A 195 -7.39 -13.11 -6.22
C ILE A 195 -7.44 -12.60 -7.65
N GLN A 196 -8.67 -12.47 -8.19
CA GLN A 196 -8.92 -11.94 -9.53
C GLN A 196 -9.36 -10.48 -9.49
N SER A 197 -10.16 -10.12 -8.49
CA SER A 197 -10.61 -8.76 -8.24
C SER A 197 -11.03 -8.56 -6.79
N GLY A 198 -11.05 -7.31 -6.34
CA GLY A 198 -11.55 -6.97 -5.02
C GLY A 198 -10.62 -6.06 -4.22
N VAL A 199 -10.95 -5.89 -2.96
CA VAL A 199 -10.21 -5.06 -2.01
C VAL A 199 -9.80 -5.90 -0.79
N ILE A 200 -8.49 -5.92 -0.49
CA ILE A 200 -7.98 -6.45 0.79
C ILE A 200 -7.41 -5.26 1.56
N ILE A 201 -8.05 -4.92 2.66
CA ILE A 201 -7.65 -3.80 3.51
C ILE A 201 -6.64 -4.29 4.54
N ARG A 202 -5.45 -3.71 4.52
CA ARG A 202 -4.40 -3.98 5.49
C ARG A 202 -4.53 -3.06 6.69
N HIS A 203 -4.47 -3.64 7.88
CA HIS A 203 -4.36 -2.87 9.11
C HIS A 203 -3.20 -3.39 9.96
N LEU A 204 -2.19 -2.54 10.16
CA LEU A 204 -1.06 -2.82 11.04
C LEU A 204 -1.40 -2.33 12.45
N ILE A 205 -1.44 -3.26 13.41
CA ILE A 205 -1.62 -2.90 14.82
C ILE A 205 -0.36 -2.17 15.30
N LEU A 206 -0.55 -0.98 15.86
CA LEU A 206 0.54 -0.19 16.46
C LEU A 206 0.52 -0.31 17.98
N PRO A 207 1.69 -0.39 18.65
CA PRO A 207 1.76 -0.39 20.10
C PRO A 207 1.05 0.82 20.72
N GLY A 208 0.19 0.59 21.72
CA GLY A 208 -0.59 1.63 22.38
C GLY A 208 -1.79 2.18 21.60
N CYS A 209 -2.07 1.64 20.39
CA CYS A 209 -3.17 2.11 19.53
C CYS A 209 -4.30 1.06 19.40
N THR A 210 -4.44 0.14 20.35
CA THR A 210 -5.39 -0.97 20.32
C THR A 210 -6.84 -0.52 20.18
N ASP A 211 -7.25 0.54 20.89
CA ASP A 211 -8.62 1.07 20.79
C ASP A 211 -8.92 1.62 19.38
N GLU A 212 -7.95 2.29 18.74
CA GLU A 212 -8.11 2.78 17.38
C GLU A 212 -8.15 1.63 16.37
N SER A 213 -7.38 0.54 16.60
CA SER A 213 -7.46 -0.67 15.78
C SER A 213 -8.85 -1.31 15.83
N ILE A 214 -9.49 -1.37 17.00
CA ILE A 214 -10.85 -1.84 17.17
C ILE A 214 -11.85 -0.96 16.39
N GLU A 215 -11.76 0.37 16.50
CA GLU A 215 -12.60 1.30 15.74
C GLU A 215 -12.43 1.11 14.22
N ILE A 216 -11.22 0.82 13.76
CA ILE A 216 -10.92 0.55 12.35
C ILE A 216 -11.60 -0.74 11.89
N LEU A 217 -11.55 -1.82 12.67
CA LEU A 217 -12.20 -3.08 12.34
C LEU A 217 -13.73 -2.92 12.29
N ASP A 218 -14.31 -2.19 13.25
CA ASP A 218 -15.75 -1.86 13.25
C ASP A 218 -16.14 -1.05 12.01
N PHE A 219 -15.35 -0.07 11.61
CA PHE A 219 -15.57 0.69 10.39
C PHE A 219 -15.56 -0.20 9.15
N ILE A 220 -14.55 -1.10 9.01
CA ILE A 220 -14.46 -2.00 7.87
C ILE A 220 -15.69 -2.91 7.82
N LYS A 221 -16.07 -3.51 8.94
CA LYS A 221 -17.23 -4.39 9.04
C LYS A 221 -18.52 -3.72 8.61
N ASN A 222 -18.75 -2.49 9.08
CA ASN A 222 -20.02 -1.81 8.89
C ASN A 222 -20.11 -1.06 7.55
N GLU A 223 -19.01 -0.53 7.04
CA GLU A 223 -19.01 0.43 5.93
C GLU A 223 -18.45 -0.14 4.62
N LEU A 224 -17.74 -1.28 4.67
CA LEU A 224 -17.04 -1.84 3.51
C LEU A 224 -17.37 -3.33 3.29
N PRO A 225 -18.67 -3.69 3.18
CA PRO A 225 -19.08 -5.09 3.02
C PRO A 225 -18.51 -5.68 1.72
N GLY A 226 -17.87 -6.85 1.83
CA GLY A 226 -17.24 -7.55 0.72
C GLY A 226 -15.75 -7.23 0.51
N ALA A 227 -15.18 -6.28 1.26
CA ALA A 227 -13.73 -6.17 1.40
C ALA A 227 -13.21 -7.22 2.37
N TRP A 228 -12.04 -7.78 2.09
CA TRP A 228 -11.31 -8.63 3.04
C TRP A 228 -10.40 -7.80 3.93
N VAL A 229 -10.03 -8.34 5.09
CA VAL A 229 -9.09 -7.71 6.01
C VAL A 229 -7.81 -8.53 6.10
N SER A 230 -6.67 -7.86 6.06
CA SER A 230 -5.38 -8.41 6.45
C SER A 230 -4.92 -7.71 7.72
N LEU A 231 -5.16 -8.35 8.88
CA LEU A 231 -4.73 -7.86 10.18
C LEU A 231 -3.25 -8.19 10.37
N MET A 232 -2.41 -7.16 10.46
CA MET A 232 -0.97 -7.29 10.49
C MET A 232 -0.42 -7.07 11.90
N ALA A 233 0.41 -8.00 12.38
CA ALA A 233 1.10 -7.94 13.67
C ALA A 233 2.62 -7.75 13.54
N GLN A 234 3.12 -7.57 12.31
CA GLN A 234 4.56 -7.49 11.99
C GLN A 234 5.21 -6.14 12.33
N TYR A 235 4.68 -5.42 13.35
CA TYR A 235 5.26 -4.14 13.73
C TYR A 235 6.68 -4.30 14.30
N LEU A 236 7.60 -3.50 13.76
CA LEU A 236 8.95 -3.30 14.29
C LEU A 236 9.23 -1.79 14.39
N PRO A 237 9.96 -1.34 15.43
CA PRO A 237 10.29 0.08 15.61
C PRO A 237 11.39 0.53 14.64
N PHE A 238 10.98 0.91 13.41
CA PHE A 238 11.88 1.46 12.40
C PHE A 238 11.91 2.98 12.36
N GLY A 239 12.98 3.52 11.77
CA GLY A 239 13.13 4.93 11.52
C GLY A 239 13.03 5.77 12.78
N GLU A 240 12.20 6.81 12.75
CA GLU A 240 11.99 7.72 13.88
C GLU A 240 11.24 7.05 15.03
N ALA A 241 10.42 6.05 14.75
CA ALA A 241 9.64 5.33 15.76
C ALA A 241 10.50 4.62 16.81
N ALA A 242 11.71 4.21 16.46
CA ALA A 242 12.65 3.58 17.40
C ALA A 242 13.03 4.49 18.59
N GLY A 243 12.89 5.81 18.43
CA GLY A 243 13.16 6.79 19.49
C GLY A 243 11.91 7.29 20.23
N MET A 244 10.71 6.78 19.90
CA MET A 244 9.45 7.20 20.51
C MET A 244 9.10 6.31 21.70
N ASP A 245 8.59 6.87 22.80
CA ASP A 245 8.24 6.12 24.00
C ASP A 245 7.19 5.03 23.71
N GLU A 246 6.13 5.36 22.97
CA GLU A 246 5.03 4.46 22.69
C GLU A 246 5.31 3.49 21.54
N LEU A 247 6.02 3.93 20.48
CA LEU A 247 6.31 3.13 19.28
C LEU A 247 7.71 2.50 19.30
N GLY A 248 8.57 2.83 20.28
CA GLY A 248 9.94 2.28 20.40
C GLY A 248 10.00 0.82 20.88
N ARG A 249 8.89 0.11 20.90
CA ARG A 249 8.74 -1.28 21.34
C ARG A 249 7.90 -2.10 20.37
N GLN A 250 7.96 -3.40 20.46
CA GLN A 250 7.05 -4.30 19.75
C GLN A 250 5.67 -4.34 20.43
N LEU A 251 4.68 -4.93 19.73
CA LEU A 251 3.39 -5.27 20.31
C LEU A 251 3.54 -6.23 21.48
N THR A 252 2.73 -6.05 22.51
CA THR A 252 2.56 -7.07 23.55
C THR A 252 1.54 -8.12 23.10
N GLN A 253 1.59 -9.32 23.72
CA GLN A 253 0.60 -10.36 23.46
C GLN A 253 -0.83 -9.86 23.78
N GLU A 254 -1.01 -9.13 24.87
CA GLU A 254 -2.31 -8.57 25.28
C GLU A 254 -2.86 -7.58 24.25
N GLU A 255 -2.01 -6.70 23.68
CA GLU A 255 -2.43 -5.76 22.63
C GLU A 255 -2.88 -6.51 21.37
N TYR A 256 -2.12 -7.54 20.99
CA TYR A 256 -2.46 -8.38 19.83
C TYR A 256 -3.76 -9.15 20.05
N ASP A 257 -3.86 -9.90 21.15
CA ASP A 257 -5.02 -10.75 21.45
C ASP A 257 -6.30 -9.91 21.46
N ARG A 258 -6.27 -8.74 22.09
CA ARG A 258 -7.42 -7.85 22.18
C ARG A 258 -7.96 -7.43 20.80
N VAL A 259 -7.11 -7.17 19.81
CA VAL A 259 -7.54 -6.77 18.45
C VAL A 259 -7.98 -8.01 17.66
N ALA A 260 -7.23 -9.12 17.76
CA ALA A 260 -7.53 -10.35 17.06
C ALA A 260 -8.86 -10.97 17.55
N ASP A 261 -9.07 -10.99 18.86
CA ASP A 261 -10.33 -11.47 19.47
C ASP A 261 -11.53 -10.61 19.01
N HIS A 262 -11.37 -9.28 19.00
CA HIS A 262 -12.42 -8.37 18.51
C HIS A 262 -12.77 -8.64 17.04
N LEU A 263 -11.78 -8.83 16.18
CA LEU A 263 -12.00 -9.18 14.77
C LEU A 263 -12.87 -10.44 14.62
N MET A 264 -12.58 -11.48 15.43
CA MET A 264 -13.36 -12.72 15.46
C MET A 264 -14.77 -12.52 16.04
N GLU A 265 -14.89 -11.74 17.12
CA GLU A 265 -16.20 -11.46 17.78
C GLU A 265 -17.18 -10.73 16.86
N ILE A 266 -16.70 -9.79 16.03
CA ILE A 266 -17.56 -9.07 15.08
C ILE A 266 -17.82 -9.87 13.79
N GLY A 267 -17.24 -11.09 13.67
CA GLY A 267 -17.41 -11.97 12.51
C GLY A 267 -16.84 -11.36 11.23
N LEU A 268 -15.65 -10.79 11.29
CA LEU A 268 -14.91 -10.31 10.13
C LEU A 268 -13.98 -11.43 9.61
N ASP A 269 -14.62 -12.56 9.22
CA ASP A 269 -13.95 -13.84 8.98
C ASP A 269 -13.25 -13.93 7.62
N ASP A 270 -13.57 -13.02 6.71
CA ASP A 270 -12.97 -12.98 5.38
C ASP A 270 -11.63 -12.21 5.40
N GLY A 271 -10.53 -12.93 5.25
CA GLY A 271 -9.21 -12.29 5.18
C GLY A 271 -8.07 -13.08 5.82
N PHE A 272 -7.14 -12.35 6.41
CA PHE A 272 -5.91 -12.91 6.96
C PHE A 272 -5.59 -12.29 8.31
N ILE A 273 -5.05 -13.10 9.22
CA ILE A 273 -4.52 -12.65 10.51
C ILE A 273 -3.07 -13.12 10.58
N GLN A 274 -2.13 -12.19 10.72
CA GLN A 274 -0.74 -12.55 10.97
C GLN A 274 -0.56 -12.86 12.46
N GLU A 275 0.21 -13.90 12.75
CA GLU A 275 0.65 -14.18 14.11
C GLU A 275 1.66 -13.13 14.60
N LEU A 276 1.74 -12.92 15.90
CA LEU A 276 2.69 -11.99 16.53
C LEU A 276 4.15 -12.35 16.21
N SER A 277 4.44 -13.64 15.99
CA SER A 277 5.75 -14.15 15.55
C SER A 277 6.21 -13.67 14.18
N SER A 278 5.32 -13.02 13.40
CA SER A 278 5.62 -12.46 12.07
C SER A 278 6.47 -11.17 12.11
N SER A 279 6.78 -10.64 13.30
CA SER A 279 7.65 -9.48 13.48
C SER A 279 9.12 -9.84 13.25
N ASP A 280 9.57 -9.88 11.98
CA ASP A 280 10.92 -10.27 11.57
C ASP A 280 11.41 -9.40 10.39
N GLU A 281 12.64 -8.89 10.47
CA GLU A 281 13.25 -8.06 9.42
C GLU A 281 13.44 -8.79 8.09
N LYS A 282 13.41 -10.12 8.08
CA LYS A 282 13.55 -10.94 6.86
C LYS A 282 12.47 -10.66 5.81
N TYR A 283 11.31 -10.14 6.22
CA TYR A 283 10.20 -9.77 5.31
C TYR A 283 10.41 -8.43 4.61
N ILE A 284 11.47 -7.67 4.95
CA ILE A 284 11.78 -6.40 4.30
C ILE A 284 12.63 -6.68 3.06
N PRO A 285 12.17 -6.36 1.85
CA PRO A 285 12.94 -6.56 0.64
C PRO A 285 14.24 -5.74 0.65
N LYS A 286 15.32 -6.33 0.13
CA LYS A 286 16.54 -5.54 -0.14
C LYS A 286 16.32 -4.66 -1.37
N PHE A 287 16.52 -3.36 -1.20
CA PHE A 287 16.42 -2.40 -2.28
C PHE A 287 17.78 -2.23 -2.96
N ASP A 288 18.00 -2.99 -4.02
CA ASP A 288 19.29 -3.15 -4.70
C ASP A 288 19.22 -2.90 -6.21
N LEU A 289 18.14 -2.27 -6.67
CA LEU A 289 17.82 -2.02 -8.08
C LEU A 289 17.62 -3.30 -8.93
N THR A 290 17.39 -4.46 -8.31
CA THR A 290 17.05 -5.68 -9.06
C THR A 290 15.87 -5.41 -9.99
N GLY A 291 16.01 -5.75 -11.28
CA GLY A 291 14.97 -5.64 -12.31
C GLY A 291 14.68 -4.22 -12.82
N VAL A 292 15.48 -3.19 -12.46
CA VAL A 292 15.23 -1.78 -12.81
C VAL A 292 16.06 -1.29 -13.99
#